data_30227c437cd73d314a281cfa5f90cf60
#
_entry.id   30227c437cd73d314a281cfa5f90cf60
#
_cell.length_a   1.000
_cell.length_b   1.000
_cell.length_c   1.000
_cell.angle_alpha   90.00
_cell.angle_beta   90.00
_cell.angle_gamma   90.00
#
_symmetry.space_group_name_H-M   'P 1'
#
loop_
_entity.id
_entity.type
_entity.pdbx_description
1 polymer ?
#
loop_
_entity_poly.entity_id
_entity_poly.type
_entity_poly.pdbx_seq_one_letter_code
_entity_poly.pdbx_strand_id
1 'polypeptide(L)'
;VKDYGFMLREDKAYARKAARISALAQDITEYLHKLRLQGPVRTTGQIVAYHSACSMQHGQRIVDQPKSLLKQMGFVVKDVPESHICCGSAGTYNILQPEIADRLRSRKVANIEQTKPQIIASGNLGCMTQIGAATTIPIVHTVELLDWATGGPLPNAMEAYFD
;
A
#
# COMPACT_ATOMS: atom_id res chain seq x y z
N VAL A 1 0.13 -16.67 0.80
CA VAL A 1 -0.99 -17.51 0.38
C VAL A 1 -0.94 -17.79 -1.12
N LYS A 2 -0.71 -16.77 -1.97
CA LYS A 2 -0.59 -16.96 -3.44
C LYS A 2 0.44 -18.03 -3.85
N ASP A 3 1.48 -18.27 -3.02
CA ASP A 3 2.55 -19.23 -3.31
C ASP A 3 2.29 -20.66 -2.81
N TYR A 4 1.22 -20.91 -2.07
CA TYR A 4 0.94 -22.24 -1.51
C TYR A 4 0.83 -23.33 -2.58
N GLY A 5 0.24 -23.00 -3.73
CA GLY A 5 0.14 -23.92 -4.85
C GLY A 5 1.51 -24.36 -5.38
N PHE A 6 2.47 -23.45 -5.42
CA PHE A 6 3.84 -23.75 -5.80
C PHE A 6 4.60 -24.52 -4.69
N MET A 7 4.49 -24.06 -3.45
CA MET A 7 5.19 -24.65 -2.30
C MET A 7 4.78 -26.11 -2.07
N LEU A 8 3.49 -26.41 -2.23
CA LEU A 8 2.92 -27.73 -1.96
C LEU A 8 2.63 -28.54 -3.24
N ARG A 9 3.22 -28.18 -4.38
CA ARG A 9 2.93 -28.80 -5.68
C ARG A 9 3.21 -30.30 -5.75
N GLU A 10 4.13 -30.79 -4.93
CA GLU A 10 4.53 -32.19 -4.87
C GLU A 10 3.86 -32.98 -3.72
N ASP A 11 3.10 -32.29 -2.86
CA ASP A 11 2.38 -32.90 -1.76
C ASP A 11 1.10 -33.58 -2.26
N LYS A 12 1.07 -34.94 -2.18
CA LYS A 12 -0.06 -35.75 -2.68
C LYS A 12 -1.40 -35.43 -2.01
N ALA A 13 -1.39 -34.97 -0.75
CA ALA A 13 -2.60 -34.67 0.03
C ALA A 13 -3.09 -33.24 -0.18
N TYR A 14 -2.17 -32.28 -0.37
CA TYR A 14 -2.49 -30.86 -0.34
C TYR A 14 -2.32 -30.13 -1.66
N ALA A 15 -1.57 -30.63 -2.65
CA ALA A 15 -1.27 -29.94 -3.90
C ALA A 15 -2.50 -29.33 -4.56
N ARG A 16 -3.58 -30.09 -4.74
CA ARG A 16 -4.83 -29.60 -5.35
C ARG A 16 -5.53 -28.53 -4.52
N LYS A 17 -5.56 -28.69 -3.19
CA LYS A 17 -6.17 -27.73 -2.27
C LYS A 17 -5.35 -26.43 -2.23
N ALA A 18 -4.03 -26.54 -2.16
CA ALA A 18 -3.11 -25.42 -2.17
C ALA A 18 -3.21 -24.59 -3.46
N ALA A 19 -3.25 -25.25 -4.62
CA ALA A 19 -3.46 -24.60 -5.90
C ALA A 19 -4.78 -23.82 -5.95
N ARG A 20 -5.86 -24.40 -5.41
CA ARG A 20 -7.17 -23.71 -5.33
C ARG A 20 -7.14 -22.51 -4.40
N ILE A 21 -6.51 -22.63 -3.24
CA ILE A 21 -6.36 -21.51 -2.29
C ILE A 21 -5.51 -20.39 -2.89
N SER A 22 -4.41 -20.72 -3.56
CA SER A 22 -3.58 -19.72 -4.24
C SER A 22 -4.35 -18.98 -5.33
N ALA A 23 -5.18 -19.69 -6.10
CA ALA A 23 -6.02 -19.06 -7.14
C ALA A 23 -7.11 -18.14 -6.58
N LEU A 24 -7.59 -18.40 -5.36
CA LEU A 24 -8.58 -17.56 -4.68
C LEU A 24 -7.96 -16.37 -3.95
N ALA A 25 -6.66 -16.45 -3.63
CA ALA A 25 -5.97 -15.40 -2.88
C ALA A 25 -5.80 -14.14 -3.73
N GLN A 26 -6.36 -13.04 -3.29
CA GLN A 26 -6.27 -11.74 -3.93
C GLN A 26 -5.90 -10.66 -2.91
N ASP A 27 -5.21 -9.63 -3.36
CA ASP A 27 -5.10 -8.40 -2.59
C ASP A 27 -6.45 -7.70 -2.55
N ILE A 28 -6.73 -7.01 -1.46
CA ILE A 28 -8.01 -6.30 -1.30
C ILE A 28 -8.24 -5.27 -2.41
N THR A 29 -7.19 -4.63 -2.90
CA THR A 29 -7.31 -3.65 -3.98
C THR A 29 -7.60 -4.30 -5.33
N GLU A 30 -7.10 -5.53 -5.60
CA GLU A 30 -7.52 -6.31 -6.76
C GLU A 30 -9.00 -6.66 -6.69
N TYR A 31 -9.45 -7.08 -5.49
CA TYR A 31 -10.83 -7.49 -5.27
C TYR A 31 -11.80 -6.31 -5.42
N LEU A 32 -11.53 -5.18 -4.76
CA LEU A 32 -12.35 -3.97 -4.86
C LEU A 32 -12.39 -3.41 -6.28
N HIS A 33 -11.28 -3.48 -7.01
CA HIS A 33 -11.23 -3.06 -8.40
C HIS A 33 -12.14 -3.94 -9.30
N LYS A 34 -12.14 -5.26 -9.08
CA LYS A 34 -13.04 -6.19 -9.78
C LYS A 34 -14.52 -5.95 -9.44
N LEU A 35 -14.83 -5.64 -8.20
CA LEU A 35 -16.19 -5.33 -7.74
C LEU A 35 -16.70 -3.98 -8.26
N ARG A 36 -15.85 -3.17 -8.90
CA ARG A 36 -16.19 -1.82 -9.32
C ARG A 36 -16.74 -1.00 -8.16
N LEU A 37 -15.91 -0.83 -7.12
CA LEU A 37 -16.27 -0.05 -5.93
C LEU A 37 -17.01 1.23 -6.35
N GLN A 38 -18.17 1.46 -5.73
CA GLN A 38 -19.00 2.63 -6.06
C GLN A 38 -18.24 3.92 -5.75
N GLY A 39 -18.57 4.98 -6.48
CA GLY A 39 -17.91 6.28 -6.37
C GLY A 39 -18.02 6.91 -4.99
N PRO A 40 -17.27 7.99 -4.74
CA PRO A 40 -17.21 8.59 -3.42
C PRO A 40 -18.56 9.19 -3.01
N VAL A 41 -18.88 9.07 -1.72
CA VAL A 41 -20.02 9.77 -1.08
C VAL A 41 -19.55 11.07 -0.42
N ARG A 42 -18.24 11.34 -0.43
CA ARG A 42 -17.60 12.55 0.10
C ARG A 42 -16.75 13.21 -0.96
N THR A 43 -16.68 14.54 -0.93
CA THR A 43 -15.67 15.26 -1.71
C THR A 43 -14.33 15.04 -1.07
N THR A 44 -13.42 14.45 -1.81
CA THR A 44 -12.04 14.24 -1.40
C THR A 44 -11.13 15.32 -2.03
N GLY A 45 -10.33 15.05 -3.00
CA GLY A 45 -9.49 16.05 -3.66
C GLY A 45 -8.11 16.21 -3.04
N GLN A 46 -7.84 15.54 -1.90
CA GLN A 46 -6.53 15.57 -1.26
C GLN A 46 -5.46 14.99 -2.18
N ILE A 47 -4.27 15.59 -2.11
CA ILE A 47 -3.09 15.11 -2.83
C ILE A 47 -2.50 13.94 -2.06
N VAL A 48 -2.49 12.77 -2.68
CA VAL A 48 -2.00 11.52 -2.10
C VAL A 48 -0.75 11.05 -2.83
N ALA A 49 0.36 10.89 -2.11
CA ALA A 49 1.51 10.13 -2.60
C ALA A 49 1.27 8.63 -2.35
N TYR A 50 1.15 7.85 -3.41
CA TYR A 50 0.98 6.41 -3.27
C TYR A 50 2.34 5.70 -3.18
N HIS A 51 2.63 5.11 -2.01
CA HIS A 51 3.79 4.24 -1.82
C HIS A 51 3.44 2.79 -2.14
N SER A 52 3.93 2.30 -3.27
CA SER A 52 3.76 0.91 -3.69
C SER A 52 4.72 0.00 -2.91
N ALA A 53 4.17 -0.91 -2.10
CA ALA A 53 4.97 -1.87 -1.35
C ALA A 53 5.67 -2.87 -2.30
N CYS A 54 6.93 -3.25 -1.98
CA CYS A 54 7.71 -4.17 -2.80
C CYS A 54 7.00 -5.51 -3.03
N SER A 55 6.34 -6.04 -1.99
CA SER A 55 5.55 -7.28 -2.08
C SER A 55 4.37 -7.17 -3.04
N MET A 56 3.80 -5.98 -3.22
CA MET A 56 2.71 -5.74 -4.17
C MET A 56 3.26 -5.56 -5.58
N GLN A 57 4.15 -4.58 -5.78
CA GLN A 57 4.59 -4.22 -7.14
C GLN A 57 5.51 -5.27 -7.78
N HIS A 58 6.44 -5.86 -7.03
CA HIS A 58 7.40 -6.84 -7.57
C HIS A 58 6.92 -8.28 -7.37
N GLY A 59 6.41 -8.62 -6.19
CA GLY A 59 5.93 -9.97 -5.88
C GLY A 59 4.61 -10.32 -6.55
N GLN A 60 3.61 -9.49 -6.39
CA GLN A 60 2.26 -9.75 -6.90
C GLN A 60 1.93 -9.05 -8.21
N ARG A 61 2.78 -8.12 -8.68
CA ARG A 61 2.58 -7.28 -9.86
C ARG A 61 1.30 -6.43 -9.81
N ILE A 62 0.93 -6.00 -8.61
CA ILE A 62 -0.20 -5.10 -8.36
C ILE A 62 0.35 -3.68 -8.35
N VAL A 63 0.14 -2.93 -9.42
CA VAL A 63 0.70 -1.58 -9.61
C VAL A 63 -0.39 -0.53 -9.76
N ASP A 64 -1.38 -0.81 -10.62
CA ASP A 64 -2.35 0.19 -11.06
C ASP A 64 -3.65 0.18 -10.26
N GLN A 65 -4.09 -0.97 -9.76
CA GLN A 65 -5.37 -1.13 -9.08
C GLN A 65 -5.52 -0.18 -7.88
N PRO A 66 -4.55 -0.09 -6.94
CA PRO A 66 -4.68 0.82 -5.80
C PRO A 66 -4.77 2.29 -6.22
N LYS A 67 -3.95 2.70 -7.20
CA LYS A 67 -3.95 4.08 -7.71
C LYS A 67 -5.26 4.40 -8.43
N SER A 68 -5.76 3.46 -9.22
CA SER A 68 -7.02 3.59 -9.94
C SER A 68 -8.19 3.77 -8.98
N LEU A 69 -8.25 2.95 -7.92
CA LEU A 69 -9.27 3.06 -6.87
C LEU A 69 -9.20 4.41 -6.16
N LEU A 70 -8.02 4.87 -5.74
CA LEU A 70 -7.86 6.17 -5.11
C LEU A 70 -8.30 7.32 -6.03
N LYS A 71 -7.92 7.28 -7.31
CA LYS A 71 -8.36 8.27 -8.31
C LYS A 71 -9.88 8.24 -8.50
N GLN A 72 -10.48 7.05 -8.55
CA GLN A 72 -11.93 6.87 -8.65
C GLN A 72 -12.65 7.46 -7.45
N MET A 73 -12.04 7.41 -6.26
CA MET A 73 -12.55 8.03 -5.03
C MET A 73 -12.27 9.54 -4.96
N GLY A 74 -11.75 10.17 -6.01
CA GLY A 74 -11.57 11.62 -6.12
C GLY A 74 -10.24 12.14 -5.55
N PHE A 75 -9.33 11.29 -5.11
CA PHE A 75 -8.00 11.72 -4.67
C PHE A 75 -7.10 12.09 -5.86
N VAL A 76 -6.25 13.10 -5.65
CA VAL A 76 -5.20 13.49 -6.61
C VAL A 76 -3.96 12.65 -6.35
N VAL A 77 -3.85 11.51 -7.03
CA VAL A 77 -2.76 10.55 -6.80
C VAL A 77 -1.49 10.97 -7.52
N LYS A 78 -0.41 11.15 -6.78
CA LYS A 78 0.93 11.44 -7.28
C LYS A 78 1.80 10.18 -7.30
N ASP A 79 2.53 10.00 -8.37
CA ASP A 79 3.57 8.98 -8.46
C ASP A 79 4.83 9.45 -7.75
N VAL A 80 5.36 8.61 -6.87
CA VAL A 80 6.59 8.90 -6.13
C VAL A 80 7.79 8.62 -7.04
N PRO A 81 8.74 9.56 -7.19
CA PRO A 81 9.98 9.28 -7.91
C PRO A 81 10.68 8.04 -7.35
N GLU A 82 11.33 7.27 -8.21
CA GLU A 82 11.99 6.01 -7.83
C GLU A 82 11.08 5.06 -7.03
N SER A 83 9.83 4.93 -7.46
CA SER A 83 8.82 4.11 -6.75
C SER A 83 9.27 2.66 -6.52
N HIS A 84 10.14 2.13 -7.39
CA HIS A 84 10.70 0.79 -7.33
C HIS A 84 11.67 0.56 -6.15
N ILE A 85 12.23 1.62 -5.57
CA ILE A 85 13.18 1.50 -4.44
C ILE A 85 12.42 1.14 -3.15
N CYS A 86 12.99 0.23 -2.35
CA CYS A 86 12.45 -0.17 -1.05
C CYS A 86 12.39 1.01 -0.07
N CYS A 87 11.45 0.97 0.88
CA CYS A 87 11.37 1.92 1.99
C CYS A 87 12.41 1.63 3.10
N GLY A 88 13.15 0.51 3.00
CA GLY A 88 14.10 0.07 4.01
C GLY A 88 13.55 -0.91 5.05
N SER A 89 12.24 -1.15 5.12
CA SER A 89 11.65 -2.08 6.10
C SER A 89 12.08 -3.53 5.86
N ALA A 90 11.73 -4.11 4.71
CA ALA A 90 12.09 -5.46 4.25
C ALA A 90 12.07 -6.54 5.34
N GLY A 91 10.94 -6.68 6.03
CA GLY A 91 10.79 -7.61 7.14
C GLY A 91 11.64 -7.21 8.34
N THR A 92 12.62 -8.03 8.73
CA THR A 92 13.56 -7.76 9.83
C THR A 92 14.84 -7.04 9.39
N TYR A 93 14.95 -6.70 8.10
CA TYR A 93 16.16 -6.10 7.54
C TYR A 93 16.53 -4.77 8.20
N ASN A 94 15.55 -3.93 8.51
CA ASN A 94 15.74 -2.66 9.20
C ASN A 94 16.31 -2.81 10.62
N ILE A 95 16.11 -3.96 11.26
CA ILE A 95 16.70 -4.28 12.56
C ILE A 95 18.14 -4.77 12.40
N LEU A 96 18.37 -5.62 11.41
CA LEU A 96 19.66 -6.28 11.19
C LEU A 96 20.68 -5.41 10.44
N GLN A 97 20.19 -4.46 9.62
CA GLN A 97 20.99 -3.57 8.79
C GLN A 97 20.49 -2.12 8.89
N PRO A 98 20.50 -1.52 10.09
CA PRO A 98 19.85 -0.23 10.34
C PRO A 98 20.42 0.91 9.48
N GLU A 99 21.72 0.96 9.26
CA GLU A 99 22.36 2.03 8.48
C GLU A 99 21.88 2.05 7.03
N ILE A 100 21.80 0.88 6.40
CA ILE A 100 21.32 0.78 5.00
C ILE A 100 19.81 1.06 4.95
N ALA A 101 19.06 0.52 5.91
CA ALA A 101 17.63 0.74 6.02
C ALA A 101 17.29 2.23 6.18
N ASP A 102 18.03 2.96 6.99
CA ASP A 102 17.86 4.40 7.21
C ASP A 102 18.19 5.23 5.97
N ARG A 103 19.21 4.85 5.23
CA ARG A 103 19.54 5.51 3.94
C ARG A 103 18.43 5.31 2.91
N LEU A 104 17.86 4.10 2.82
CA LEU A 104 16.73 3.80 1.94
C LEU A 104 15.48 4.58 2.37
N ARG A 105 15.18 4.61 3.67
CA ARG A 105 14.06 5.37 4.25
C ARG A 105 14.17 6.85 3.92
N SER A 106 15.33 7.45 4.21
CA SER A 106 15.57 8.89 3.99
C SER A 106 15.39 9.26 2.51
N ARG A 107 15.92 8.44 1.59
CA ARG A 107 15.75 8.65 0.16
C ARG A 107 14.28 8.50 -0.27
N LYS A 108 13.58 7.51 0.27
CA LYS A 108 12.16 7.30 -0.03
C LYS A 108 11.30 8.45 0.48
N VAL A 109 11.55 8.93 1.70
CA VAL A 109 10.82 10.07 2.28
C VAL A 109 11.08 11.34 1.48
N ALA A 110 12.32 11.64 1.13
CA ALA A 110 12.65 12.80 0.28
C ALA A 110 11.92 12.76 -1.08
N ASN A 111 11.85 11.58 -1.72
CA ASN A 111 11.11 11.40 -2.97
C ASN A 111 9.59 11.58 -2.79
N ILE A 112 9.04 11.16 -1.67
CA ILE A 112 7.61 11.38 -1.34
C ILE A 112 7.35 12.87 -1.15
N GLU A 113 8.13 13.55 -0.34
CA GLU A 113 7.98 14.97 0.00
C GLU A 113 8.13 15.90 -1.22
N GLN A 114 8.93 15.53 -2.21
CA GLN A 114 9.02 16.25 -3.50
C GLN A 114 7.67 16.34 -4.22
N THR A 115 6.78 15.38 -4.01
CA THR A 115 5.43 15.40 -4.62
C THR A 115 4.46 16.34 -3.90
N LYS A 116 4.88 16.93 -2.75
CA LYS A 116 4.09 17.80 -1.88
C LYS A 116 2.72 17.21 -1.54
N PRO A 117 2.66 15.99 -1.02
CA PRO A 117 1.39 15.34 -0.74
C PRO A 117 0.83 15.85 0.59
N GLN A 118 -0.48 15.73 0.74
CA GLN A 118 -1.19 15.94 1.99
C GLN A 118 -1.28 14.65 2.79
N ILE A 119 -1.26 13.52 2.11
CA ILE A 119 -1.40 12.18 2.69
C ILE A 119 -0.45 11.22 1.95
N ILE A 120 0.12 10.27 2.68
CA ILE A 120 0.83 9.14 2.10
C ILE A 120 -0.09 7.91 2.21
N ALA A 121 -0.37 7.24 1.09
CA ALA A 121 -1.11 5.99 1.09
C ALA A 121 -0.19 4.79 0.86
N SER A 122 -0.36 3.75 1.64
CA SER A 122 0.36 2.48 1.45
C SER A 122 -0.53 1.29 1.85
N GLY A 123 -0.30 0.13 1.26
CA GLY A 123 -0.98 -1.13 1.61
C GLY A 123 -0.12 -2.08 2.46
N ASN A 124 0.93 -1.59 3.13
CA ASN A 124 1.82 -2.44 3.91
C ASN A 124 2.26 -1.77 5.22
N LEU A 125 1.90 -2.38 6.34
CA LEU A 125 2.18 -1.84 7.69
C LEU A 125 3.67 -1.62 7.95
N GLY A 126 4.54 -2.53 7.52
CA GLY A 126 5.99 -2.36 7.67
C GLY A 126 6.52 -1.13 6.93
N CYS A 127 6.02 -0.87 5.72
CA CYS A 127 6.35 0.35 4.99
C CYS A 127 5.78 1.59 5.69
N MET A 128 4.54 1.52 6.18
CA MET A 128 3.90 2.63 6.89
C MET A 128 4.70 3.03 8.14
N THR A 129 5.07 2.07 8.97
CA THR A 129 5.89 2.30 10.17
C THR A 129 7.26 2.87 9.81
N GLN A 130 7.93 2.29 8.81
CA GLN A 130 9.28 2.70 8.41
C GLN A 130 9.30 4.12 7.84
N ILE A 131 8.36 4.47 6.99
CA ILE A 131 8.24 5.80 6.39
C ILE A 131 7.73 6.80 7.43
N GLY A 132 6.70 6.46 8.21
CA GLY A 132 6.09 7.31 9.22
C GLY A 132 7.06 7.74 10.33
N ALA A 133 8.09 6.95 10.61
CA ALA A 133 9.14 7.32 11.57
C ALA A 133 10.05 8.48 11.09
N ALA A 134 9.94 8.93 9.82
CA ALA A 134 10.84 9.93 9.24
C ALA A 134 10.10 11.06 8.51
N THR A 135 8.79 11.18 8.66
CA THR A 135 7.99 12.28 8.10
C THR A 135 6.85 12.65 9.04
N THR A 136 6.38 13.88 8.95
CA THR A 136 5.18 14.36 9.66
C THR A 136 3.92 14.29 8.81
N ILE A 137 4.04 13.92 7.54
CA ILE A 137 2.89 13.75 6.66
C ILE A 137 2.11 12.51 7.11
N PRO A 138 0.78 12.61 7.32
CA PRO A 138 -0.02 11.48 7.74
C PRO A 138 0.10 10.32 6.75
N ILE A 139 0.34 9.13 7.29
CA ILE A 139 0.41 7.92 6.49
C ILE A 139 -0.78 7.02 6.84
N VAL A 140 -1.53 6.62 5.81
CA VAL A 140 -2.80 5.94 5.95
C VAL A 140 -2.80 4.67 5.11
N HIS A 141 -3.43 3.61 5.60
CA HIS A 141 -3.61 2.42 4.79
C HIS A 141 -4.58 2.71 3.63
N THR A 142 -4.25 2.23 2.45
CA THR A 142 -5.04 2.48 1.24
C THR A 142 -6.53 2.16 1.43
N VAL A 143 -6.84 1.07 2.15
CA VAL A 143 -8.22 0.65 2.41
C VAL A 143 -8.95 1.62 3.33
N GLU A 144 -8.28 2.22 4.32
CA GLU A 144 -8.90 3.22 5.20
C GLU A 144 -9.31 4.48 4.41
N LEU A 145 -8.49 4.90 3.43
CA LEU A 145 -8.86 6.02 2.54
C LEU A 145 -10.06 5.67 1.65
N LEU A 146 -10.12 4.44 1.15
CA LEU A 146 -11.26 3.98 0.35
C LEU A 146 -12.54 3.89 1.21
N ASP A 147 -12.42 3.37 2.43
CA ASP A 147 -13.52 3.27 3.38
C ASP A 147 -14.05 4.66 3.74
N TRP A 148 -13.15 5.59 4.11
CA TRP A 148 -13.52 6.96 4.40
C TRP A 148 -14.22 7.65 3.21
N ALA A 149 -13.70 7.50 2.01
CA ALA A 149 -14.29 8.09 0.81
C ALA A 149 -15.69 7.53 0.51
N THR A 150 -15.96 6.30 0.89
CA THR A 150 -17.27 5.62 0.69
C THR A 150 -18.21 5.73 1.89
N GLY A 151 -17.89 6.56 2.89
CA GLY A 151 -18.77 6.89 4.01
C GLY A 151 -18.32 6.36 5.38
N GLY A 152 -17.23 5.62 5.43
CA GLY A 152 -16.61 5.15 6.67
C GLY A 152 -16.03 6.27 7.54
N PRO A 153 -15.46 5.94 8.72
CA PRO A 153 -14.88 6.91 9.63
C PRO A 153 -13.64 7.60 9.05
N LEU A 154 -13.32 8.79 9.56
CA LEU A 154 -12.04 9.45 9.28
C LEU A 154 -10.90 8.59 9.84
N PRO A 155 -9.85 8.29 9.06
CA PRO A 155 -8.66 7.61 9.58
C PRO A 155 -8.00 8.43 10.69
N ASN A 156 -7.66 7.80 11.82
CA ASN A 156 -7.09 8.49 12.99
C ASN A 156 -5.83 9.31 12.64
N ALA A 157 -5.01 8.83 11.73
CA ALA A 157 -3.82 9.55 11.28
C ALA A 157 -4.13 10.89 10.57
N MET A 158 -5.39 11.11 10.17
CA MET A 158 -5.85 12.31 9.49
C MET A 158 -6.59 13.28 10.41
N GLU A 159 -6.91 12.91 11.64
CA GLU A 159 -7.70 13.76 12.57
C GLU A 159 -7.07 15.15 12.73
N ALA A 160 -5.76 15.20 13.04
CA ALA A 160 -5.04 16.47 13.19
C ALA A 160 -4.93 17.32 11.90
N TYR A 161 -5.43 16.82 10.79
CA TYR A 161 -5.39 17.50 9.50
C TYR A 161 -6.70 18.21 9.17
N PHE A 162 -7.77 17.83 9.87
CA PHE A 162 -9.13 18.35 9.68
C PHE A 162 -9.64 19.18 10.88
N ASP A 163 -8.86 19.21 12.00
CA ASP A 163 -9.04 20.11 13.13
C ASP A 163 -8.41 21.52 12.83
#